data_10408ba00eb53bfa370dc9fc0c7000d7
#
_entry.id   10408ba00eb53bfa370dc9fc0c7000d7
#
_cell.length_a   1.000
_cell.length_b   1.000
_cell.length_c   1.000
_cell.angle_alpha   90.00
_cell.angle_beta   90.00
_cell.angle_gamma   90.00
#
_symmetry.space_group_name_H-M   'P 1'
#
loop_
_entity.id
_entity.type
_entity.pdbx_description
1 polymer ?
#
loop_
_entity_poly.entity_id
_entity_poly.type
_entity_poly.pdbx_seq_one_letter_code
_entity_poly.pdbx_strand_id
1 'polypeptide(L)'
;ISETLYVEVHCTAGGRRAEAVIAGSHTRFVYLACDGEVVLDRRTGASSREEEPCVPLTLRRVFDYALTAPIDELAFIDEARRLNMAAAELALGGEYGHSLGRTLRGRRELHVMGDSLFSRMLAYTSAACDARMAGAMVPVMSNSGSGNQGIAATVPVAVYARQTGASEERTRRALVLSHLTAIYIKQSLGRLSALCGCVVAATGSSCGIAYLMGGGYREVACAVQNMIANLTGMICD
;
A
#
# COMPACT_ATOMS: atom_id res chain seq x y z
N ILE A 1 2.46 27.11 11.46
CA ILE A 1 1.89 26.32 10.35
C ILE A 1 0.65 25.65 10.91
N SER A 2 -0.52 25.95 10.34
CA SER A 2 -1.82 25.43 10.80
C SER A 2 -2.21 24.12 10.08
N GLU A 3 -1.48 23.75 9.03
CA GLU A 3 -1.76 22.58 8.23
C GLU A 3 -1.22 21.29 8.85
N THR A 4 -2.01 20.22 8.80
CA THR A 4 -1.62 18.90 9.33
C THR A 4 -0.47 18.27 8.52
N LEU A 5 -0.36 18.63 7.25
CA LEU A 5 0.73 18.25 6.35
C LEU A 5 1.25 19.52 5.67
N TYR A 6 2.53 19.81 5.84
CA TYR A 6 3.21 20.91 5.17
C TYR A 6 4.62 20.48 4.81
N VAL A 7 4.97 20.60 3.55
CA VAL A 7 6.31 20.31 3.04
C VAL A 7 6.75 21.48 2.17
N GLU A 8 7.86 22.10 2.51
CA GLU A 8 8.48 23.19 1.74
C GLU A 8 9.88 22.75 1.31
N VAL A 9 10.14 22.87 0.02
CA VAL A 9 11.41 22.44 -0.58
C VAL A 9 12.00 23.62 -1.36
N HIS A 10 13.26 23.93 -1.08
CA HIS A 10 14.08 24.84 -1.86
C HIS A 10 15.20 24.06 -2.52
N CYS A 11 15.37 24.23 -3.81
CA CYS A 11 16.41 23.60 -4.61
C CYS A 11 17.23 24.64 -5.34
N THR A 12 18.54 24.50 -5.33
CA THR A 12 19.47 25.34 -6.08
C THR A 12 20.40 24.47 -6.90
N ALA A 13 20.52 24.76 -8.20
CA ALA A 13 21.42 24.06 -9.10
C ALA A 13 21.88 25.00 -10.24
N GLY A 14 23.19 25.07 -10.51
CA GLY A 14 23.72 25.84 -11.63
C GLY A 14 23.37 27.33 -11.57
N GLY A 15 23.25 27.93 -10.38
CA GLY A 15 22.86 29.34 -10.18
C GLY A 15 21.35 29.58 -10.30
N ARG A 16 20.54 28.58 -10.57
CA ARG A 16 19.07 28.63 -10.58
C ARG A 16 18.48 28.20 -9.26
N ARG A 17 17.30 28.74 -8.93
CA ARG A 17 16.56 28.41 -7.70
C ARG A 17 15.14 27.98 -8.04
N ALA A 18 14.68 26.91 -7.41
CA ALA A 18 13.30 26.47 -7.47
C ALA A 18 12.72 26.29 -6.06
N GLU A 19 11.45 26.60 -5.89
CA GLU A 19 10.72 26.47 -4.65
C GLU A 19 9.41 25.74 -4.89
N ALA A 20 9.05 24.81 -3.99
CA ALA A 20 7.80 24.09 -4.03
C ALA A 20 7.22 23.93 -2.64
N VAL A 21 5.92 24.11 -2.49
CA VAL A 21 5.19 23.87 -1.23
C VAL A 21 4.01 22.95 -1.50
N ILE A 22 3.93 21.90 -0.69
CA ILE A 22 2.79 20.98 -0.60
C ILE A 22 2.11 21.23 0.75
N ALA A 23 0.80 21.38 0.76
CA ALA A 23 0.04 21.56 2.00
C ALA A 23 -1.33 20.85 1.95
N GLY A 24 -1.75 20.30 3.10
CA GLY A 24 -3.04 19.67 3.32
C GLY A 24 -3.21 18.27 2.73
N SER A 25 -2.48 17.91 1.66
CA SER A 25 -2.43 16.53 1.13
C SER A 25 -1.09 16.27 0.45
N HIS A 26 -0.70 15.00 0.29
CA HIS A 26 0.62 14.59 -0.21
C HIS A 26 0.93 15.01 -1.65
N THR A 27 -0.09 15.33 -2.43
CA THR A 27 0.06 15.67 -3.85
C THR A 27 -0.43 17.08 -4.19
N ARG A 28 -0.87 17.85 -3.19
CA ARG A 28 -1.42 19.20 -3.39
C ARG A 28 -0.31 20.23 -3.35
N PHE A 29 0.19 20.62 -4.52
CA PHE A 29 1.05 21.79 -4.64
C PHE A 29 0.23 23.05 -4.40
N VAL A 30 0.66 23.87 -3.44
CA VAL A 30 0.05 25.16 -3.11
C VAL A 30 0.94 26.33 -3.54
N TYR A 31 2.22 26.09 -3.79
CA TYR A 31 3.15 27.09 -4.30
C TYR A 31 4.24 26.46 -5.15
N LEU A 32 4.54 27.08 -6.28
CA LEU A 32 5.68 26.76 -7.13
C LEU A 32 6.30 28.04 -7.64
N ALA A 33 7.61 28.16 -7.55
CA ALA A 33 8.37 29.27 -8.14
C ALA A 33 9.69 28.75 -8.71
N CYS A 34 10.18 29.47 -9.76
CA CYS A 34 11.48 29.21 -10.36
C CYS A 34 12.18 30.55 -10.62
N ASP A 35 13.41 30.71 -10.14
CA ASP A 35 14.24 31.91 -10.26
C ASP A 35 13.51 33.22 -9.87
N GLY A 36 12.61 33.13 -8.87
CA GLY A 36 11.80 34.25 -8.39
C GLY A 36 10.49 34.44 -9.14
N GLU A 37 10.28 33.79 -10.27
CA GLU A 37 9.01 33.77 -10.98
C GLU A 37 8.04 32.77 -10.36
N VAL A 38 6.85 33.24 -9.94
CA VAL A 38 5.81 32.42 -9.33
C VAL A 38 4.98 31.75 -10.43
N VAL A 39 5.05 30.44 -10.48
CA VAL A 39 4.29 29.59 -11.43
C VAL A 39 2.92 29.22 -10.88
N LEU A 40 2.84 29.01 -9.56
CA LEU A 40 1.60 28.67 -8.86
C LEU A 40 1.60 29.31 -7.48
N ASP A 41 0.53 30.03 -7.13
CA ASP A 41 0.27 30.44 -5.74
C ASP A 41 -1.20 30.24 -5.38
N ARG A 42 -1.44 29.27 -4.51
CA ARG A 42 -2.74 28.92 -3.94
C ARG A 42 -2.73 29.01 -2.40
N ARG A 43 -1.71 29.67 -1.81
CA ARG A 43 -1.55 29.75 -0.35
C ARG A 43 -2.59 30.62 0.31
N THR A 44 -3.07 31.66 -0.38
CA THR A 44 -4.02 32.65 0.12
C THR A 44 -5.49 32.35 -0.24
N GLY A 45 -5.75 31.34 -1.07
CA GLY A 45 -7.10 30.90 -1.36
C GLY A 45 -7.66 30.17 -0.13
N ALA A 46 -8.78 30.64 0.44
CA ALA A 46 -9.53 29.85 1.39
C ALA A 46 -9.67 28.43 0.82
N SER A 47 -9.10 27.43 1.49
CA SER A 47 -9.32 26.07 1.11
C SER A 47 -10.79 25.77 1.39
N SER A 48 -11.65 26.06 0.42
CA SER A 48 -12.84 25.27 0.28
C SER A 48 -12.27 23.87 0.03
N ARG A 49 -12.18 23.07 1.07
CA ARG A 49 -12.19 21.63 0.93
C ARG A 49 -13.47 21.36 0.13
N GLU A 50 -13.36 21.28 -1.19
CA GLU A 50 -14.21 20.35 -1.88
C GLU A 50 -13.77 19.01 -1.29
N GLU A 51 -14.41 18.63 -0.19
CA GLU A 51 -14.40 17.27 0.28
C GLU A 51 -15.01 16.51 -0.90
N GLU A 52 -14.16 15.90 -1.73
CA GLU A 52 -14.65 14.91 -2.67
C GLU A 52 -15.59 14.02 -1.86
N PRO A 53 -16.83 13.81 -2.31
CA PRO A 53 -17.83 13.10 -1.52
C PRO A 53 -17.22 11.74 -1.18
N CYS A 54 -16.75 11.61 0.05
CA CYS A 54 -16.14 10.38 0.52
C CYS A 54 -17.26 9.34 0.63
N VAL A 55 -17.30 8.39 -0.28
CA VAL A 55 -18.25 7.28 -0.19
C VAL A 55 -17.95 6.52 1.09
N PRO A 56 -18.90 6.49 2.06
CA PRO A 56 -18.68 5.75 3.29
C PRO A 56 -18.58 4.27 2.97
N LEU A 57 -17.39 3.73 3.11
CA LEU A 57 -17.13 2.30 2.91
C LEU A 57 -17.59 1.51 4.15
N THR A 58 -18.09 0.32 3.89
CA THR A 58 -18.26 -0.74 4.89
C THR A 58 -17.63 -2.00 4.35
N LEU A 59 -17.21 -2.91 5.22
CA LEU A 59 -16.63 -4.19 4.77
C LEU A 59 -17.58 -4.93 3.81
N ARG A 60 -18.87 -4.86 4.04
CA ARG A 60 -19.87 -5.48 3.16
C ARG A 60 -19.86 -4.87 1.76
N ARG A 61 -19.88 -3.55 1.65
CA ARG A 61 -19.80 -2.85 0.36
C ARG A 61 -18.51 -3.15 -0.38
N VAL A 62 -17.38 -3.18 0.34
CA VAL A 62 -16.07 -3.53 -0.23
C VAL A 62 -16.10 -4.94 -0.80
N PHE A 63 -16.62 -5.90 -0.03
CA PHE A 63 -16.74 -7.29 -0.46
C PHE A 63 -17.64 -7.43 -1.69
N ASP A 64 -18.85 -6.88 -1.63
CA ASP A 64 -19.83 -6.98 -2.72
C ASP A 64 -19.26 -6.36 -4.01
N TYR A 65 -18.65 -5.16 -3.94
CA TYR A 65 -18.03 -4.52 -5.09
C TYR A 65 -16.91 -5.39 -5.68
N ALA A 66 -15.99 -5.85 -4.84
CA ALA A 66 -14.86 -6.66 -5.32
C ALA A 66 -15.31 -7.94 -6.05
N LEU A 67 -16.46 -8.51 -5.68
CA LEU A 67 -16.96 -9.76 -6.25
C LEU A 67 -17.93 -9.57 -7.42
N THR A 68 -18.65 -8.44 -7.47
CA THR A 68 -19.73 -8.25 -8.46
C THR A 68 -19.41 -7.21 -9.54
N ALA A 69 -18.42 -6.34 -9.31
CA ALA A 69 -18.03 -5.36 -10.33
C ALA A 69 -17.57 -6.06 -11.62
N PRO A 70 -17.86 -5.46 -12.79
CA PRO A 70 -17.36 -5.95 -14.08
C PRO A 70 -15.83 -6.09 -14.03
N ILE A 71 -15.31 -7.23 -14.54
CA ILE A 71 -13.88 -7.54 -14.40
C ILE A 71 -12.98 -6.52 -15.11
N ASP A 72 -13.46 -5.91 -16.17
CA ASP A 72 -12.72 -4.91 -16.94
C ASP A 72 -12.53 -3.61 -16.14
N GLU A 73 -13.52 -3.24 -15.31
CA GLU A 73 -13.39 -2.10 -14.40
C GLU A 73 -12.31 -2.32 -13.32
N LEU A 74 -12.00 -3.57 -13.00
CA LEU A 74 -10.99 -3.95 -12.03
C LEU A 74 -9.58 -4.08 -12.62
N ALA A 75 -9.42 -3.94 -13.94
CA ALA A 75 -8.15 -4.19 -14.63
C ALA A 75 -7.01 -3.27 -14.17
N PHE A 76 -7.32 -2.06 -13.68
CA PHE A 76 -6.32 -1.13 -13.14
C PHE A 76 -5.46 -1.72 -12.00
N ILE A 77 -5.99 -2.71 -11.26
CA ILE A 77 -5.28 -3.31 -10.13
C ILE A 77 -4.08 -4.18 -10.59
N ASP A 78 -4.07 -4.60 -11.84
CA ASP A 78 -2.94 -5.35 -12.41
C ASP A 78 -1.66 -4.52 -12.41
N GLU A 79 -1.77 -3.19 -12.55
CA GLU A 79 -0.61 -2.32 -12.47
C GLU A 79 0.00 -2.33 -11.07
N ALA A 80 -0.82 -2.35 -10.00
CA ALA A 80 -0.33 -2.51 -8.65
C ALA A 80 0.43 -3.83 -8.47
N ARG A 81 -0.12 -4.92 -9.00
CA ARG A 81 0.54 -6.24 -9.00
C ARG A 81 1.88 -6.19 -9.74
N ARG A 82 1.88 -5.64 -10.95
CA ARG A 82 3.07 -5.55 -11.80
C ARG A 82 4.19 -4.77 -11.13
N LEU A 83 3.90 -3.57 -10.61
CA LEU A 83 4.89 -2.69 -10.01
C LEU A 83 5.44 -3.25 -8.70
N ASN A 84 4.57 -3.69 -7.80
CA ASN A 84 4.98 -4.14 -6.47
C ASN A 84 5.69 -5.51 -6.52
N MET A 85 5.32 -6.38 -7.45
CA MET A 85 6.06 -7.64 -7.67
C MET A 85 7.42 -7.40 -8.32
N ALA A 86 7.53 -6.45 -9.25
CA ALA A 86 8.82 -6.09 -9.85
C ALA A 86 9.80 -5.54 -8.80
N ALA A 87 9.32 -4.73 -7.85
CA ALA A 87 10.14 -4.26 -6.73
C ALA A 87 10.64 -5.43 -5.85
N ALA A 88 9.77 -6.43 -5.58
CA ALA A 88 10.17 -7.62 -4.84
C ALA A 88 11.24 -8.44 -5.58
N GLU A 89 11.04 -8.68 -6.86
CA GLU A 89 11.96 -9.46 -7.71
C GLU A 89 13.31 -8.77 -7.84
N LEU A 90 13.32 -7.44 -7.99
CA LEU A 90 14.54 -6.65 -8.01
C LEU A 90 15.36 -6.87 -6.73
N ALA A 91 14.74 -6.75 -5.56
CA ALA A 91 15.44 -6.86 -4.28
C ALA A 91 15.86 -8.31 -3.93
N LEU A 92 15.11 -9.31 -4.39
CA LEU A 92 15.52 -10.71 -4.24
C LEU A 92 16.77 -11.03 -5.06
N GLY A 93 16.99 -10.34 -6.19
CA GLY A 93 18.15 -10.50 -7.06
C GLY A 93 19.34 -9.61 -6.71
N GLY A 94 19.21 -8.66 -5.77
CA GLY A 94 20.22 -7.66 -5.45
C GLY A 94 20.41 -7.44 -3.95
N GLU A 95 21.17 -6.38 -3.61
CA GLU A 95 21.42 -5.94 -2.24
C GLU A 95 20.70 -4.61 -2.00
N TYR A 96 19.62 -4.64 -1.23
CA TYR A 96 18.80 -3.47 -0.93
C TYR A 96 18.45 -3.43 0.55
N GLY A 97 18.63 -2.27 1.17
CA GLY A 97 18.29 -2.03 2.57
C GLY A 97 18.93 -3.05 3.52
N HIS A 98 18.13 -3.70 4.31
CA HIS A 98 18.57 -4.77 5.21
C HIS A 98 18.65 -6.14 4.53
N SER A 99 18.28 -6.23 3.26
CA SER A 99 18.19 -7.48 2.49
C SER A 99 17.38 -8.59 3.20
N LEU A 100 16.35 -8.19 3.96
CA LEU A 100 15.54 -9.11 4.76
C LEU A 100 14.85 -10.14 3.88
N GLY A 101 14.23 -9.69 2.78
CA GLY A 101 13.56 -10.59 1.85
C GLY A 101 14.49 -11.64 1.25
N ARG A 102 15.71 -11.22 0.85
CA ARG A 102 16.74 -12.11 0.32
C ARG A 102 17.26 -13.07 1.39
N THR A 103 17.49 -12.58 2.61
CA THR A 103 17.88 -13.40 3.77
C THR A 103 16.88 -14.51 4.03
N LEU A 104 15.58 -14.19 4.05
CA LEU A 104 14.51 -15.16 4.24
C LEU A 104 14.45 -16.26 3.16
N ARG A 105 15.09 -16.06 2.00
CA ARG A 105 15.30 -17.07 0.94
C ARG A 105 16.65 -17.77 1.03
N GLY A 106 17.47 -17.47 2.02
CA GLY A 106 18.75 -18.11 2.28
C GLY A 106 18.60 -19.57 2.70
N ARG A 107 19.66 -20.39 2.47
CA ARG A 107 19.64 -21.83 2.82
C ARG A 107 19.34 -22.08 4.30
N ARG A 108 19.90 -21.24 5.16
CA ARG A 108 19.76 -21.39 6.62
C ARG A 108 18.34 -21.12 7.07
N GLU A 109 17.77 -20.02 6.60
CA GLU A 109 16.42 -19.59 6.93
C GLU A 109 15.37 -20.55 6.36
N LEU A 110 15.57 -21.05 5.15
CA LEU A 110 14.72 -22.08 4.55
C LEU A 110 14.82 -23.40 5.30
N HIS A 111 15.98 -23.74 5.90
CA HIS A 111 16.10 -24.93 6.74
C HIS A 111 15.24 -24.81 8.01
N VAL A 112 15.15 -23.60 8.59
CA VAL A 112 14.37 -23.37 9.83
C VAL A 112 12.87 -23.19 9.53
N MET A 113 12.52 -22.40 8.51
CA MET A 113 11.13 -22.01 8.22
C MET A 113 10.45 -22.87 7.15
N GLY A 114 11.20 -23.69 6.44
CA GLY A 114 10.74 -24.42 5.26
C GLY A 114 10.52 -23.50 4.04
N ASP A 115 10.48 -24.10 2.84
CA ASP A 115 10.08 -23.41 1.61
C ASP A 115 8.55 -23.44 1.45
N SER A 116 7.87 -22.88 2.44
CA SER A 116 6.41 -22.82 2.49
C SER A 116 5.86 -21.61 1.72
N LEU A 117 4.56 -21.65 1.40
CA LEU A 117 3.85 -20.51 0.86
C LEU A 117 3.97 -19.28 1.79
N PHE A 118 3.89 -19.50 3.10
CA PHE A 118 4.06 -18.44 4.09
C PHE A 118 5.44 -17.79 4.01
N SER A 119 6.52 -18.59 3.99
CA SER A 119 7.89 -18.05 3.89
C SER A 119 8.12 -17.28 2.58
N ARG A 120 7.48 -17.70 1.49
CA ARG A 120 7.52 -16.98 0.21
C ARG A 120 6.80 -15.66 0.26
N MET A 121 5.57 -15.61 0.81
CA MET A 121 4.82 -14.35 0.98
C MET A 121 5.62 -13.37 1.82
N LEU A 122 6.18 -13.83 2.94
CA LEU A 122 7.00 -13.00 3.82
C LEU A 122 8.24 -12.45 3.10
N ALA A 123 8.99 -13.33 2.41
CA ALA A 123 10.22 -12.94 1.72
C ALA A 123 9.97 -11.94 0.59
N TYR A 124 8.96 -12.16 -0.26
CA TYR A 124 8.65 -11.24 -1.36
C TYR A 124 8.16 -9.88 -0.85
N THR A 125 7.31 -9.87 0.18
CA THR A 125 6.82 -8.62 0.76
C THR A 125 7.94 -7.82 1.41
N SER A 126 8.81 -8.48 2.18
CA SER A 126 9.99 -7.84 2.78
C SER A 126 10.94 -7.31 1.72
N ALA A 127 11.20 -8.08 0.64
CA ALA A 127 12.07 -7.67 -0.45
C ALA A 127 11.55 -6.41 -1.16
N ALA A 128 10.26 -6.32 -1.45
CA ALA A 128 9.68 -5.10 -2.04
C ALA A 128 9.84 -3.89 -1.11
N CYS A 129 9.68 -4.07 0.19
CA CYS A 129 9.94 -3.02 1.19
C CYS A 129 11.45 -2.68 1.25
N ASP A 130 12.35 -3.66 1.20
CA ASP A 130 13.79 -3.44 1.17
C ASP A 130 14.18 -2.55 -0.03
N ALA A 131 13.69 -2.88 -1.25
CA ALA A 131 13.94 -2.07 -2.45
C ALA A 131 13.47 -0.62 -2.25
N ARG A 132 12.23 -0.46 -1.83
CA ARG A 132 11.64 0.87 -1.64
C ARG A 132 12.37 1.69 -0.57
N MET A 133 12.64 1.10 0.58
CA MET A 133 13.27 1.80 1.71
C MET A 133 14.75 2.12 1.46
N ALA A 134 15.42 1.36 0.59
CA ALA A 134 16.77 1.65 0.12
C ALA A 134 16.82 2.74 -0.95
N GLY A 135 15.67 3.26 -1.41
CA GLY A 135 15.63 4.26 -2.49
C GLY A 135 15.93 3.68 -3.87
N ALA A 136 15.66 2.39 -4.10
CA ALA A 136 15.82 1.79 -5.42
C ALA A 136 15.01 2.56 -6.47
N MET A 137 15.59 2.73 -7.66
CA MET A 137 14.93 3.42 -8.77
C MET A 137 13.90 2.51 -9.45
N VAL A 138 12.93 2.08 -8.65
CA VAL A 138 11.81 1.23 -9.08
C VAL A 138 10.50 1.82 -8.57
N PRO A 139 9.48 1.99 -9.43
CA PRO A 139 8.19 2.49 -8.99
C PRO A 139 7.45 1.44 -8.17
N VAL A 140 6.71 1.89 -7.16
CA VAL A 140 5.77 1.06 -6.42
C VAL A 140 4.38 1.70 -6.41
N MET A 141 3.35 0.89 -6.51
CA MET A 141 1.98 1.35 -6.33
C MET A 141 1.70 1.53 -4.84
N SER A 142 1.32 2.75 -4.47
CA SER A 142 0.92 3.07 -3.09
C SER A 142 -0.55 2.74 -2.82
N ASN A 143 -0.89 2.63 -1.53
CA ASN A 143 -2.28 2.65 -1.07
C ASN A 143 -2.41 3.74 -0.02
N SER A 144 -3.42 4.59 -0.11
CA SER A 144 -3.69 5.71 0.81
C SER A 144 -2.45 6.59 1.10
N GLY A 145 -1.62 6.83 0.08
CA GLY A 145 -0.42 7.66 0.19
C GLY A 145 0.83 6.97 0.75
N SER A 146 0.78 5.67 1.08
CA SER A 146 1.92 4.90 1.57
C SER A 146 2.33 3.80 0.60
N GLY A 147 3.61 3.81 0.17
CA GLY A 147 4.16 2.77 -0.70
C GLY A 147 4.24 1.41 -0.01
N ASN A 148 4.71 1.35 1.26
CA ASN A 148 4.74 0.10 2.01
C ASN A 148 3.35 -0.46 2.27
N GLN A 149 2.34 0.40 2.45
CA GLN A 149 0.95 -0.04 2.54
C GLN A 149 0.48 -0.65 1.22
N GLY A 150 0.82 -0.05 0.09
CA GLY A 150 0.53 -0.62 -1.23
C GLY A 150 1.22 -1.97 -1.46
N ILE A 151 2.50 -2.09 -1.09
CA ILE A 151 3.26 -3.34 -1.15
C ILE A 151 2.59 -4.42 -0.30
N ALA A 152 2.27 -4.13 0.96
CA ALA A 152 1.69 -5.10 1.89
C ALA A 152 0.24 -5.48 1.52
N ALA A 153 -0.51 -4.61 0.84
CA ALA A 153 -1.83 -4.95 0.29
C ALA A 153 -1.74 -5.79 -0.98
N THR A 154 -0.63 -5.70 -1.73
CA THR A 154 -0.50 -6.36 -3.05
C THR A 154 0.26 -7.67 -2.98
N VAL A 155 1.50 -7.62 -2.47
CA VAL A 155 2.49 -8.70 -2.67
C VAL A 155 2.06 -10.02 -2.02
N PRO A 156 1.55 -10.07 -0.77
CA PRO A 156 1.11 -11.34 -0.19
C PRO A 156 0.00 -12.00 -1.02
N VAL A 157 -0.98 -11.23 -1.49
CA VAL A 157 -2.09 -11.73 -2.30
C VAL A 157 -1.60 -12.23 -3.66
N ALA A 158 -0.71 -11.48 -4.33
CA ALA A 158 -0.15 -11.85 -5.62
C ALA A 158 0.71 -13.12 -5.54
N VAL A 159 1.54 -13.24 -4.50
CA VAL A 159 2.35 -14.44 -4.26
C VAL A 159 1.45 -15.64 -3.97
N TYR A 160 0.41 -15.48 -3.13
CA TYR A 160 -0.55 -16.53 -2.84
C TYR A 160 -1.25 -16.99 -4.13
N ALA A 161 -1.82 -16.07 -4.90
CA ALA A 161 -2.51 -16.37 -6.14
C ALA A 161 -1.59 -17.12 -7.13
N ARG A 162 -0.35 -16.66 -7.32
CA ARG A 162 0.64 -17.31 -8.19
C ARG A 162 0.98 -18.73 -7.75
N GLN A 163 1.17 -18.96 -6.46
CA GLN A 163 1.55 -20.28 -5.94
C GLN A 163 0.40 -21.29 -5.95
N THR A 164 -0.85 -20.82 -5.87
CA THR A 164 -2.04 -21.68 -5.89
C THR A 164 -2.66 -21.83 -7.26
N GLY A 165 -2.12 -21.16 -8.29
CA GLY A 165 -2.66 -21.20 -9.65
C GLY A 165 -4.05 -20.54 -9.77
N ALA A 166 -4.33 -19.52 -8.95
CA ALA A 166 -5.60 -18.81 -9.03
C ALA A 166 -5.76 -18.14 -10.41
N SER A 167 -6.99 -18.11 -10.95
CA SER A 167 -7.28 -17.44 -12.22
C SER A 167 -7.01 -15.93 -12.13
N GLU A 168 -6.76 -15.28 -13.27
CA GLU A 168 -6.56 -13.83 -13.35
C GLU A 168 -7.76 -13.07 -12.76
N GLU A 169 -8.98 -13.49 -13.06
CA GLU A 169 -10.18 -12.89 -12.48
C GLU A 169 -10.19 -12.98 -10.95
N ARG A 170 -9.94 -14.17 -10.40
CA ARG A 170 -9.91 -14.34 -8.93
C ARG A 170 -8.79 -13.52 -8.30
N THR A 171 -7.66 -13.43 -8.96
CA THR A 171 -6.51 -12.63 -8.50
C THR A 171 -6.86 -11.14 -8.46
N ARG A 172 -7.47 -10.60 -9.53
CA ARG A 172 -7.93 -9.20 -9.57
C ARG A 172 -8.92 -8.90 -8.44
N ARG A 173 -9.95 -9.73 -8.29
CA ARG A 173 -10.96 -9.59 -7.23
C ARG A 173 -10.34 -9.62 -5.84
N ALA A 174 -9.41 -10.53 -5.58
CA ALA A 174 -8.69 -10.62 -4.32
C ALA A 174 -7.83 -9.37 -4.03
N LEU A 175 -7.14 -8.86 -5.05
CA LEU A 175 -6.34 -7.63 -4.92
C LEU A 175 -7.22 -6.41 -4.65
N VAL A 176 -8.33 -6.26 -5.37
CA VAL A 176 -9.30 -5.17 -5.14
C VAL A 176 -9.88 -5.26 -3.73
N LEU A 177 -10.28 -6.46 -3.28
CA LEU A 177 -10.77 -6.69 -1.92
C LEU A 177 -9.72 -6.27 -0.89
N SER A 178 -8.46 -6.65 -1.09
CA SER A 178 -7.35 -6.28 -0.22
C SER A 178 -7.16 -4.76 -0.13
N HIS A 179 -7.04 -4.11 -1.28
CA HIS A 179 -6.79 -2.67 -1.35
C HIS A 179 -7.95 -1.84 -0.79
N LEU A 180 -9.19 -2.19 -1.12
CA LEU A 180 -10.37 -1.47 -0.63
C LEU A 180 -10.59 -1.70 0.87
N THR A 181 -10.27 -2.89 1.40
CA THR A 181 -10.30 -3.13 2.86
C THR A 181 -9.30 -2.23 3.58
N ALA A 182 -8.08 -2.08 3.06
CA ALA A 182 -7.09 -1.15 3.62
C ALA A 182 -7.59 0.31 3.58
N ILE A 183 -8.21 0.73 2.48
CA ILE A 183 -8.81 2.08 2.35
C ILE A 183 -9.97 2.25 3.34
N TYR A 184 -10.83 1.25 3.47
CA TYR A 184 -11.93 1.25 4.44
C TYR A 184 -11.44 1.50 5.86
N ILE A 185 -10.40 0.78 6.29
CA ILE A 185 -9.82 0.98 7.62
C ILE A 185 -9.21 2.39 7.74
N LYS A 186 -8.53 2.86 6.70
CA LYS A 186 -7.93 4.21 6.68
C LYS A 186 -8.96 5.34 6.73
N GLN A 187 -10.18 5.15 6.27
CA GLN A 187 -11.24 6.16 6.44
C GLN A 187 -11.51 6.47 7.91
N SER A 188 -11.44 5.47 8.80
CA SER A 188 -11.62 5.66 10.24
C SER A 188 -10.39 6.19 10.95
N LEU A 189 -9.18 5.85 10.46
CA LEU A 189 -7.92 6.25 11.08
C LEU A 189 -7.43 7.64 10.63
N GLY A 190 -7.95 8.15 9.51
CA GLY A 190 -7.44 9.34 8.86
C GLY A 190 -6.18 9.10 8.01
N ARG A 191 -5.82 10.11 7.20
CA ARG A 191 -4.67 10.01 6.26
C ARG A 191 -3.35 9.91 6.99
N LEU A 192 -3.19 10.66 8.08
CA LEU A 192 -2.01 10.67 8.94
C LEU A 192 -2.39 10.03 10.27
N SER A 193 -2.08 8.76 10.42
CA SER A 193 -2.33 8.03 11.67
C SER A 193 -1.04 7.46 12.23
N ALA A 194 -0.96 7.36 13.56
CA ALA A 194 0.16 6.73 14.25
C ALA A 194 0.21 5.20 14.01
N LEU A 195 -0.91 4.59 13.59
CA LEU A 195 -0.93 3.17 13.25
C LEU A 195 -0.20 2.93 11.93
N CYS A 196 0.71 1.97 11.95
CA CYS A 196 1.50 1.60 10.78
C CYS A 196 0.62 1.15 9.60
N GLY A 197 0.85 1.74 8.42
CA GLY A 197 0.12 1.40 7.19
C GLY A 197 0.26 -0.07 6.79
N CYS A 198 1.41 -0.71 7.11
CA CYS A 198 1.61 -2.14 6.83
C CYS A 198 0.64 -3.03 7.61
N VAL A 199 0.31 -2.67 8.84
CA VAL A 199 -0.68 -3.39 9.66
C VAL A 199 -2.07 -3.29 9.05
N VAL A 200 -2.47 -2.09 8.62
CA VAL A 200 -3.74 -1.86 7.91
C VAL A 200 -3.80 -2.69 6.64
N ALA A 201 -2.72 -2.66 5.86
CA ALA A 201 -2.64 -3.40 4.60
C ALA A 201 -2.57 -4.92 4.82
N ALA A 202 -1.93 -5.39 5.90
CA ALA A 202 -1.92 -6.82 6.24
C ALA A 202 -3.35 -7.32 6.54
N THR A 203 -4.19 -6.50 7.18
CA THR A 203 -5.62 -6.81 7.32
C THR A 203 -6.31 -6.91 5.95
N GLY A 204 -6.01 -5.99 5.03
CA GLY A 204 -6.51 -6.06 3.66
C GLY A 204 -6.07 -7.33 2.94
N SER A 205 -4.76 -7.65 2.96
CA SER A 205 -4.23 -8.84 2.29
C SER A 205 -4.76 -10.15 2.89
N SER A 206 -5.02 -10.20 4.21
CA SER A 206 -5.65 -11.36 4.83
C SER A 206 -7.06 -11.61 4.27
N CYS A 207 -7.83 -10.55 3.97
CA CYS A 207 -9.14 -10.64 3.32
C CYS A 207 -9.02 -11.19 1.89
N GLY A 208 -8.07 -10.68 1.10
CA GLY A 208 -7.81 -11.17 -0.26
C GLY A 208 -7.41 -12.65 -0.27
N ILE A 209 -6.55 -13.07 0.67
CA ILE A 209 -6.12 -14.46 0.81
C ILE A 209 -7.29 -15.34 1.26
N ALA A 210 -8.08 -14.92 2.25
CA ALA A 210 -9.27 -15.67 2.70
C ALA A 210 -10.24 -15.93 1.53
N TYR A 211 -10.46 -14.93 0.66
CA TYR A 211 -11.25 -15.11 -0.56
C TYR A 211 -10.60 -16.11 -1.54
N LEU A 212 -9.29 -16.05 -1.75
CA LEU A 212 -8.58 -17.00 -2.63
C LEU A 212 -8.64 -18.43 -2.09
N MET A 213 -8.70 -18.60 -0.78
CA MET A 213 -8.92 -19.90 -0.12
C MET A 213 -10.35 -20.47 -0.32
N GLY A 214 -11.24 -19.69 -0.95
CA GLY A 214 -12.62 -20.08 -1.17
C GLY A 214 -13.60 -19.52 -0.13
N GLY A 215 -13.11 -18.66 0.76
CA GLY A 215 -13.94 -18.00 1.77
C GLY A 215 -14.92 -17.02 1.18
N GLY A 216 -16.12 -16.93 1.81
CA GLY A 216 -17.13 -15.91 1.54
C GLY A 216 -16.98 -14.71 2.47
N TYR A 217 -18.06 -13.90 2.54
CA TYR A 217 -18.08 -12.70 3.38
C TYR A 217 -17.78 -12.99 4.85
N ARG A 218 -18.28 -14.11 5.39
CA ARG A 218 -18.10 -14.49 6.78
C ARG A 218 -16.60 -14.72 7.11
N GLU A 219 -15.91 -15.44 6.25
CA GLU A 219 -14.49 -15.75 6.41
C GLU A 219 -13.63 -14.49 6.27
N VAL A 220 -13.99 -13.59 5.36
CA VAL A 220 -13.36 -12.27 5.21
C VAL A 220 -13.59 -11.42 6.47
N ALA A 221 -14.80 -11.40 7.02
CA ALA A 221 -15.08 -10.68 8.27
C ALA A 221 -14.29 -11.28 9.45
N CYS A 222 -14.19 -12.61 9.55
CA CYS A 222 -13.37 -13.27 10.55
C CYS A 222 -11.88 -12.94 10.40
N ALA A 223 -11.37 -12.81 9.16
CA ALA A 223 -9.99 -12.39 8.91
C ALA A 223 -9.72 -10.99 9.48
N VAL A 224 -10.63 -10.03 9.26
CA VAL A 224 -10.54 -8.68 9.85
C VAL A 224 -10.55 -8.75 11.38
N GLN A 225 -11.49 -9.51 11.97
CA GLN A 225 -11.59 -9.66 13.42
C GLN A 225 -10.32 -10.25 14.03
N ASN A 226 -9.75 -11.28 13.42
CA ASN A 226 -8.52 -11.91 13.89
C ASN A 226 -7.34 -10.93 13.84
N MET A 227 -7.23 -10.13 12.78
CA MET A 227 -6.18 -9.12 12.67
C MET A 227 -6.32 -8.02 13.72
N ILE A 228 -7.54 -7.56 13.99
CA ILE A 228 -7.82 -6.58 15.04
C ILE A 228 -7.49 -7.18 16.42
N ALA A 229 -7.94 -8.40 16.69
CA ALA A 229 -7.67 -9.08 17.96
C ALA A 229 -6.17 -9.24 18.21
N ASN A 230 -5.39 -9.61 17.17
CA ASN A 230 -3.95 -9.74 17.29
C ASN A 230 -3.28 -8.38 17.64
N LEU A 231 -3.73 -7.29 17.05
CA LEU A 231 -3.21 -5.95 17.33
C LEU A 231 -3.58 -5.47 18.73
N THR A 232 -4.84 -5.63 19.10
CA THR A 232 -5.36 -5.24 20.41
C THR A 232 -4.69 -6.04 21.52
N GLY A 233 -4.44 -7.33 21.30
CA GLY A 233 -3.75 -8.19 22.25
C GLY A 233 -2.28 -7.87 22.51
N MET A 234 -1.68 -6.97 21.70
CA MET A 234 -0.33 -6.44 21.94
C MET A 234 -0.34 -5.17 22.81
N ILE A 235 -1.51 -4.59 23.06
CA ILE A 235 -1.68 -3.40 23.91
C ILE A 235 -2.01 -3.93 25.31
N CYS A 236 -1.09 -3.73 26.24
CA CYS A 236 -1.29 -4.03 27.64
C CYS A 236 -1.67 -2.75 28.38
N ASP A 237 -2.78 -2.74 29.13
CA ASP A 237 -3.19 -1.65 30.00
C ASP A 237 -2.62 -1.80 31.42
#